data_f73dfae5b87a139f2a7246a0e5250b40
#
_entry.id   f73dfae5b87a139f2a7246a0e5250b40
#
_cell.length_a   1.000
_cell.length_b   1.000
_cell.length_c   1.000
_cell.angle_alpha   90.00
_cell.angle_beta   90.00
_cell.angle_gamma   90.00
#
_symmetry.space_group_name_H-M   'P 1'
#
loop_
_entity.id
_entity.type
_entity.pdbx_description
1 polymer ?
#
loop_
_entity_poly.entity_id
_entity_poly.type
_entity_poly.pdbx_seq_one_letter_code
_entity_poly.pdbx_strand_id
1 'polypeptide(L)'
;MNAASTHKAEARTIWLLSAYHTGSHAAWAGGYARHSRHNVQLLTLDGRFWKWRMQGGARALAAEAVARLDAPGAQPHDVLPAAILATDMVNLPAWLGLMRRRLPAATPVLLYMHENQLTYPWPAGERRDLTYAMINWQSMLAADAVAFNSAFHLESWFAEAPRLLKHFPDYNHLADVAAVRRRAFVLPAAIDTPSPASSRAIGAPDATSTPPLILWNQRWEYDKRPDRFFALLDRLDAAGTPFRL
;
A
#
# COMPACT_ATOMS: atom_id res chain seq x y z
N MET A 1 -18.20 1.14 43.15
CA MET A 1 -18.58 1.26 41.73
C MET A 1 -17.69 2.33 41.12
N ASN A 2 -16.57 1.91 40.52
CA ASN A 2 -15.66 2.83 39.83
C ASN A 2 -16.12 2.93 38.35
N ALA A 3 -16.66 4.09 37.99
CA ALA A 3 -16.90 4.43 36.60
C ALA A 3 -15.54 4.58 35.91
N ALA A 4 -15.21 3.64 35.04
CA ALA A 4 -14.07 3.76 34.12
C ALA A 4 -14.35 4.96 33.22
N SER A 5 -13.68 6.08 33.48
CA SER A 5 -13.65 7.24 32.58
C SER A 5 -13.03 6.79 31.28
N THR A 6 -13.83 6.54 30.27
CA THR A 6 -13.39 6.39 28.89
C THR A 6 -12.89 7.74 28.42
N HIS A 7 -11.62 8.03 28.65
CA HIS A 7 -10.97 9.16 27.99
C HIS A 7 -11.10 8.95 26.47
N LYS A 8 -12.02 9.70 25.85
CA LYS A 8 -12.09 9.81 24.42
C LYS A 8 -10.76 10.41 23.97
N ALA A 9 -9.88 9.57 23.43
CA ALA A 9 -8.56 10.03 23.01
C ALA A 9 -8.72 11.18 22.02
N GLU A 10 -8.06 12.29 22.31
CA GLU A 10 -8.09 13.52 21.51
C GLU A 10 -7.67 13.25 20.07
N ALA A 11 -8.38 13.86 19.10
CA ALA A 11 -8.03 13.75 17.70
C ALA A 11 -6.65 14.37 17.45
N ARG A 12 -5.76 13.64 16.79
CA ARG A 12 -4.38 14.08 16.47
C ARG A 12 -4.20 14.20 14.97
N THR A 13 -3.28 15.03 14.54
CA THR A 13 -2.89 15.13 13.13
C THR A 13 -2.00 13.97 12.76
N ILE A 14 -2.33 13.27 11.66
CA ILE A 14 -1.53 12.20 11.06
C ILE A 14 -1.21 12.61 9.62
N TRP A 15 0.04 12.51 9.22
CA TRP A 15 0.41 12.65 7.81
C TRP A 15 0.45 11.30 7.13
N LEU A 16 -0.32 11.16 6.03
CA LEU A 16 -0.29 9.98 5.19
C LEU A 16 0.42 10.33 3.87
N LEU A 17 1.57 9.68 3.63
CA LEU A 17 2.42 9.87 2.47
C LEU A 17 2.09 8.84 1.40
N SER A 18 1.56 9.26 0.25
CA SER A 18 1.23 8.41 -0.89
C SER A 18 1.87 8.93 -2.16
N ALA A 19 3.06 8.42 -2.52
CA ALA A 19 3.79 8.85 -3.71
C ALA A 19 3.17 8.37 -5.02
N TYR A 20 2.25 7.42 -4.97
CA TYR A 20 1.53 6.88 -6.14
C TYR A 20 0.02 6.83 -5.85
N HIS A 21 -0.61 8.01 -5.89
CA HIS A 21 -2.00 8.17 -5.43
C HIS A 21 -2.99 7.97 -6.57
N THR A 22 -3.35 6.70 -6.83
CA THR A 22 -4.36 6.31 -7.84
C THR A 22 -4.93 4.94 -7.53
N GLY A 23 -6.07 4.57 -8.12
CA GLY A 23 -6.69 3.26 -8.00
C GLY A 23 -6.84 2.82 -6.55
N SER A 24 -6.37 1.61 -6.23
CA SER A 24 -6.43 1.01 -4.89
C SER A 24 -5.66 1.80 -3.84
N HIS A 25 -4.53 2.42 -4.18
CA HIS A 25 -3.77 3.25 -3.25
C HIS A 25 -4.54 4.50 -2.83
N ALA A 26 -5.19 5.19 -3.78
CA ALA A 26 -6.02 6.36 -3.50
C ALA A 26 -7.28 5.98 -2.71
N ALA A 27 -7.93 4.87 -3.08
CA ALA A 27 -9.11 4.38 -2.38
C ALA A 27 -8.80 4.03 -0.92
N TRP A 28 -7.68 3.34 -0.67
CA TRP A 28 -7.24 2.99 0.68
C TRP A 28 -6.89 4.24 1.50
N ALA A 29 -6.07 5.15 0.97
CA ALA A 29 -5.66 6.35 1.68
C ALA A 29 -6.84 7.27 2.00
N GLY A 30 -7.73 7.48 1.02
CA GLY A 30 -8.95 8.27 1.19
C GLY A 30 -9.94 7.61 2.15
N GLY A 31 -10.08 6.27 2.10
CA GLY A 31 -10.87 5.49 3.04
C GLY A 31 -10.35 5.63 4.46
N TYR A 32 -9.04 5.45 4.67
CA TYR A 32 -8.42 5.65 5.97
C TYR A 32 -8.64 7.07 6.51
N ALA A 33 -8.50 8.09 5.67
CA ALA A 33 -8.72 9.48 6.08
C ALA A 33 -10.19 9.74 6.49
N ARG A 34 -11.17 9.18 5.74
CA ARG A 34 -12.60 9.36 6.05
C ARG A 34 -13.02 8.66 7.33
N HIS A 35 -12.50 7.46 7.59
CA HIS A 35 -12.94 6.62 8.71
C HIS A 35 -12.05 6.75 9.96
N SER A 36 -10.95 7.47 9.87
CA SER A 36 -10.07 7.72 11.02
C SER A 36 -10.73 8.67 12.03
N ARG A 37 -10.55 8.39 13.31
CA ARG A 37 -10.87 9.34 14.38
C ARG A 37 -9.88 10.51 14.46
N HIS A 38 -8.77 10.42 13.76
CA HIS A 38 -7.71 11.42 13.71
C HIS A 38 -7.87 12.33 12.50
N ASN A 39 -7.27 13.51 12.54
CA ASN A 39 -7.15 14.41 11.40
C ASN A 39 -6.06 13.90 10.45
N VAL A 40 -6.46 13.12 9.45
CA VAL A 40 -5.51 12.56 8.48
C VAL A 40 -5.30 13.53 7.33
N GLN A 41 -4.11 14.05 7.23
CA GLN A 41 -3.68 14.92 6.13
C GLN A 41 -2.94 14.10 5.08
N LEU A 42 -3.49 14.07 3.86
CA LEU A 42 -2.90 13.37 2.73
C LEU A 42 -1.83 14.25 2.07
N LEU A 43 -0.60 13.72 1.94
CA LEU A 43 0.46 14.26 1.10
C LEU A 43 0.60 13.29 -0.08
N THR A 44 0.27 13.74 -1.29
CA THR A 44 0.06 12.81 -2.41
C THR A 44 0.72 13.30 -3.69
N LEU A 45 1.13 12.35 -4.53
CA LEU A 45 1.57 12.60 -5.90
C LEU A 45 0.72 11.77 -6.87
N ASP A 46 0.46 12.30 -8.06
CA ASP A 46 -0.29 11.58 -9.10
C ASP A 46 0.28 10.17 -9.35
N GLY A 47 -0.60 9.20 -9.57
CA GLY A 47 -0.27 7.82 -9.86
C GLY A 47 0.24 7.61 -11.28
N ARG A 48 1.40 8.19 -11.60
CA ARG A 48 2.10 8.06 -12.89
C ARG A 48 3.57 7.76 -12.65
N PHE A 49 4.22 7.07 -13.59
CA PHE A 49 5.67 6.82 -13.56
C PHE A 49 6.13 6.23 -12.20
N TRP A 50 5.54 5.13 -11.77
CA TRP A 50 5.72 4.55 -10.44
C TRP A 50 7.21 4.36 -10.05
N LYS A 51 8.06 3.96 -11.01
CA LYS A 51 9.50 3.83 -10.80
C LYS A 51 10.13 5.15 -10.36
N TRP A 52 9.73 6.24 -11.02
CA TRP A 52 10.20 7.58 -10.63
C TRP A 52 9.62 8.03 -9.29
N ARG A 53 8.37 7.67 -8.96
CA ARG A 53 7.79 7.98 -7.65
C ARG A 53 8.59 7.34 -6.51
N MET A 54 9.01 6.10 -6.66
CA MET A 54 9.87 5.42 -5.67
C MET A 54 11.26 6.05 -5.56
N GLN A 55 11.80 6.66 -6.61
CA GLN A 55 13.11 7.33 -6.60
C GLN A 55 12.99 8.78 -6.13
N GLY A 56 12.23 9.60 -6.84
CA GLY A 56 12.18 11.06 -6.67
C GLY A 56 10.99 11.58 -5.86
N GLY A 57 9.97 10.74 -5.61
CA GLY A 57 8.74 11.16 -4.94
C GLY A 57 8.95 11.71 -3.53
N ALA A 58 9.92 11.17 -2.80
CA ALA A 58 10.28 11.65 -1.46
C ALA A 58 10.60 13.16 -1.43
N ARG A 59 11.32 13.66 -2.44
CA ARG A 59 11.67 15.09 -2.54
C ARG A 59 10.43 15.98 -2.76
N ALA A 60 9.50 15.52 -3.61
CA ALA A 60 8.27 16.28 -3.89
C ALA A 60 7.34 16.29 -2.67
N LEU A 61 7.15 15.14 -2.01
CA LEU A 61 6.36 15.06 -0.77
C LEU A 61 6.98 15.87 0.37
N ALA A 62 8.32 15.94 0.47
CA ALA A 62 8.97 16.79 1.45
C ALA A 62 8.74 18.29 1.17
N ALA A 63 8.76 18.71 -0.10
CA ALA A 63 8.45 20.09 -0.48
C ALA A 63 7.00 20.46 -0.11
N GLU A 64 6.04 19.57 -0.36
CA GLU A 64 4.64 19.76 0.03
C GLU A 64 4.50 19.87 1.56
N ALA A 65 5.16 18.98 2.31
CA ALA A 65 5.17 19.00 3.77
C ALA A 65 5.73 20.32 4.32
N VAL A 66 6.85 20.79 3.77
CA VAL A 66 7.46 22.08 4.16
C VAL A 66 6.51 23.25 3.87
N ALA A 67 5.88 23.26 2.70
CA ALA A 67 4.91 24.30 2.34
C ALA A 67 3.73 24.37 3.32
N ARG A 68 3.27 23.22 3.83
CA ARG A 68 2.20 23.17 4.87
C ARG A 68 2.70 23.72 6.22
N LEU A 69 3.92 23.37 6.61
CA LEU A 69 4.52 23.86 7.87
C LEU A 69 4.78 25.37 7.83
N ASP A 70 5.10 25.91 6.65
CA ASP A 70 5.42 27.34 6.46
C ASP A 70 4.20 28.17 6.01
N ALA A 71 3.01 27.57 5.97
CA ALA A 71 1.79 28.27 5.57
C ALA A 71 1.47 29.43 6.54
N PRO A 72 1.06 30.61 6.05
CA PRO A 72 0.70 31.74 6.89
C PRO A 72 -0.38 31.35 7.92
N GLY A 73 -0.15 31.60 9.19
CA GLY A 73 -1.06 31.27 10.28
C GLY A 73 -0.99 29.83 10.78
N ALA A 74 -0.15 28.98 10.20
CA ALA A 74 0.03 27.61 10.67
C ALA A 74 0.60 27.60 12.11
N GLN A 75 -0.14 26.93 13.01
CA GLN A 75 0.35 26.72 14.38
C GLN A 75 1.00 25.33 14.49
N PRO A 76 2.15 25.19 15.15
CA PRO A 76 2.86 23.90 15.25
C PRO A 76 1.98 22.74 15.74
N HIS A 77 1.09 22.97 16.70
CA HIS A 77 0.19 21.93 17.25
C HIS A 77 -0.89 21.46 16.25
N ASP A 78 -1.22 22.28 15.25
CA ASP A 78 -2.23 21.93 14.24
C ASP A 78 -1.60 21.24 13.03
N VAL A 79 -0.37 21.60 12.67
CA VAL A 79 0.28 21.18 11.44
C VAL A 79 1.30 20.06 11.62
N LEU A 80 1.98 20.00 12.78
CA LEU A 80 2.94 18.92 13.03
C LEU A 80 2.22 17.58 13.21
N PRO A 81 2.69 16.52 12.53
CA PRO A 81 2.08 15.21 12.68
C PRO A 81 2.44 14.56 14.02
N ALA A 82 1.45 14.01 14.70
CA ALA A 82 1.65 13.13 15.85
C ALA A 82 2.13 11.73 15.43
N ALA A 83 1.91 11.35 14.16
CA ALA A 83 2.44 10.15 13.55
C ALA A 83 2.48 10.30 12.02
N ILE A 84 3.35 9.53 11.39
CA ILE A 84 3.49 9.45 9.94
C ILE A 84 3.09 8.04 9.50
N LEU A 85 2.25 7.97 8.48
CA LEU A 85 1.89 6.75 7.78
C LEU A 85 2.39 6.87 6.34
N ALA A 86 3.43 6.11 5.98
CA ALA A 86 3.99 6.09 4.64
C ALA A 86 3.58 4.83 3.89
N THR A 87 3.35 4.94 2.57
CA THR A 87 3.15 3.77 1.71
C THR A 87 4.47 3.27 1.15
N ASP A 88 4.51 2.02 0.72
CA ASP A 88 5.67 1.34 0.12
C ASP A 88 6.22 2.01 -1.16
N MET A 89 5.44 2.90 -1.79
CA MET A 89 5.89 3.68 -2.96
C MET A 89 6.72 4.91 -2.59
N VAL A 90 6.98 5.14 -1.29
CA VAL A 90 7.80 6.24 -0.79
C VAL A 90 9.20 5.72 -0.42
N ASN A 91 10.26 6.38 -0.89
CA ASN A 91 11.59 6.22 -0.32
C ASN A 91 11.61 6.92 1.04
N LEU A 92 11.20 6.19 2.09
CA LEU A 92 11.01 6.73 3.43
C LEU A 92 12.30 7.28 4.06
N PRO A 93 13.46 6.60 3.99
CA PRO A 93 14.72 7.16 4.51
C PRO A 93 15.09 8.49 3.87
N ALA A 94 14.91 8.62 2.55
CA ALA A 94 15.16 9.88 1.85
C ALA A 94 14.21 10.99 2.32
N TRP A 95 12.93 10.69 2.48
CA TRP A 95 11.94 11.64 2.98
C TRP A 95 12.25 12.08 4.40
N LEU A 96 12.52 11.16 5.31
CA LEU A 96 12.91 11.46 6.70
C LEU A 96 14.18 12.29 6.76
N GLY A 97 15.18 11.99 5.95
CA GLY A 97 16.41 12.78 5.83
C GLY A 97 16.16 14.23 5.42
N LEU A 98 15.25 14.46 4.47
CA LEU A 98 14.85 15.80 4.02
C LEU A 98 14.07 16.56 5.10
N MET A 99 13.27 15.85 5.90
CA MET A 99 12.41 16.42 6.94
C MET A 99 13.06 16.50 8.33
N ARG A 100 14.27 16.00 8.53
CA ARG A 100 14.94 15.83 9.83
C ARG A 100 15.02 17.07 10.72
N ARG A 101 14.97 18.28 10.13
CA ARG A 101 15.00 19.55 10.86
C ARG A 101 13.63 20.16 11.08
N ARG A 102 12.58 19.53 10.55
CA ARG A 102 11.22 20.06 10.54
C ARG A 102 10.27 19.24 11.39
N LEU A 103 10.64 18.00 11.68
CA LEU A 103 9.84 17.06 12.47
C LEU A 103 10.48 16.81 13.84
N PRO A 104 9.68 16.60 14.88
CA PRO A 104 10.18 16.08 16.14
C PRO A 104 10.84 14.71 15.94
N ALA A 105 12.02 14.50 16.53
CA ALA A 105 12.77 13.26 16.34
C ALA A 105 12.01 12.00 16.81
N ALA A 106 11.09 12.14 17.76
CA ALA A 106 10.28 11.05 18.31
C ALA A 106 8.96 10.83 17.55
N THR A 107 8.73 11.49 16.40
CA THR A 107 7.50 11.27 15.63
C THR A 107 7.45 9.83 15.09
N PRO A 108 6.50 8.99 15.54
CA PRO A 108 6.43 7.59 15.13
C PRO A 108 6.06 7.45 13.65
N VAL A 109 6.64 6.44 13.00
CA VAL A 109 6.48 6.18 11.57
C VAL A 109 6.00 4.76 11.34
N LEU A 110 4.85 4.60 10.71
CA LEU A 110 4.33 3.33 10.20
C LEU A 110 4.51 3.26 8.68
N LEU A 111 5.08 2.17 8.18
CA LEU A 111 5.13 1.85 6.76
C LEU A 111 4.01 0.85 6.43
N TYR A 112 3.18 1.16 5.43
CA TYR A 112 2.15 0.26 4.93
C TYR A 112 2.53 -0.30 3.57
N MET A 113 2.58 -1.63 3.47
CA MET A 113 2.98 -2.38 2.27
C MET A 113 1.76 -2.81 1.47
N HIS A 114 1.58 -2.22 0.27
CA HIS A 114 0.53 -2.58 -0.69
C HIS A 114 0.98 -3.70 -1.63
N GLU A 115 2.23 -3.66 -2.08
CA GLU A 115 2.76 -4.55 -3.10
C GLU A 115 4.09 -5.20 -2.67
N ASN A 116 4.33 -6.42 -3.14
CA ASN A 116 5.57 -7.13 -2.87
C ASN A 116 6.52 -7.02 -4.07
N GLN A 117 7.47 -6.11 -4.02
CA GLN A 117 8.45 -5.90 -5.09
C GLN A 117 9.43 -7.07 -5.25
N LEU A 118 9.46 -8.02 -4.30
CA LEU A 118 10.28 -9.24 -4.39
C LEU A 118 9.60 -10.36 -5.17
N THR A 119 8.25 -10.44 -5.13
CA THR A 119 7.51 -11.55 -5.74
C THR A 119 6.55 -11.07 -6.85
N TYR A 120 6.49 -9.77 -7.10
CA TYR A 120 5.65 -9.25 -8.18
C TYR A 120 6.02 -9.92 -9.51
N PRO A 121 5.05 -10.37 -10.33
CA PRO A 121 5.32 -10.97 -11.62
C PRO A 121 6.18 -10.06 -12.49
N TRP A 122 7.14 -10.63 -13.20
CA TRP A 122 8.02 -9.91 -14.09
C TRP A 122 7.82 -10.41 -15.54
N PRO A 123 7.86 -9.54 -16.56
CA PRO A 123 7.71 -9.96 -17.93
C PRO A 123 8.77 -10.98 -18.32
N ALA A 124 8.38 -11.98 -19.09
CA ALA A 124 9.31 -12.99 -19.58
C ALA A 124 10.43 -12.35 -20.42
N GLY A 125 11.68 -12.71 -20.15
CA GLY A 125 12.84 -12.18 -20.87
C GLY A 125 13.39 -10.85 -20.33
N GLU A 126 12.71 -10.18 -19.39
CA GLU A 126 13.25 -8.98 -18.74
C GLU A 126 14.06 -9.32 -17.51
N ARG A 127 15.13 -8.58 -17.28
CA ARG A 127 15.92 -8.69 -16.03
C ARG A 127 15.21 -7.97 -14.90
N ARG A 128 15.01 -8.67 -13.78
CA ARG A 128 14.38 -8.11 -12.59
C ARG A 128 15.22 -6.96 -12.03
N ASP A 129 14.60 -5.82 -11.83
CA ASP A 129 15.18 -4.67 -11.14
C ASP A 129 14.88 -4.75 -9.64
N LEU A 130 15.89 -5.09 -8.85
CA LEU A 130 15.78 -5.23 -7.38
C LEU A 130 15.89 -3.91 -6.62
N THR A 131 16.13 -2.79 -7.32
CA THR A 131 16.27 -1.46 -6.70
C THR A 131 15.04 -1.11 -5.86
N TYR A 132 13.84 -1.42 -6.37
CA TYR A 132 12.59 -1.07 -5.67
C TYR A 132 12.37 -1.92 -4.42
N ALA A 133 12.72 -3.19 -4.47
CA ALA A 133 12.72 -4.06 -3.29
C ALA A 133 13.72 -3.57 -2.23
N MET A 134 14.89 -3.05 -2.65
CA MET A 134 15.86 -2.48 -1.74
C MET A 134 15.37 -1.16 -1.12
N ILE A 135 14.68 -0.31 -1.88
CA ILE A 135 14.02 0.90 -1.34
C ILE A 135 13.00 0.51 -0.26
N ASN A 136 12.17 -0.51 -0.50
CA ASN A 136 11.23 -1.02 0.50
C ASN A 136 11.95 -1.57 1.73
N TRP A 137 13.03 -2.35 1.54
CA TRP A 137 13.82 -2.85 2.66
C TRP A 137 14.38 -1.73 3.54
N GLN A 138 15.01 -0.73 2.93
CA GLN A 138 15.54 0.44 3.64
C GLN A 138 14.42 1.24 4.33
N SER A 139 13.24 1.33 3.70
CA SER A 139 12.06 1.97 4.31
C SER A 139 11.55 1.20 5.52
N MET A 140 11.57 -0.14 5.47
CA MET A 140 11.26 -0.99 6.62
C MET A 140 12.25 -0.78 7.77
N LEU A 141 13.55 -0.66 7.47
CA LEU A 141 14.56 -0.39 8.50
C LEU A 141 14.33 0.95 9.20
N ALA A 142 13.88 1.96 8.45
CA ALA A 142 13.65 3.30 8.96
C ALA A 142 12.30 3.50 9.68
N ALA A 143 11.34 2.58 9.52
CA ALA A 143 10.03 2.66 10.16
C ALA A 143 10.03 2.04 11.56
N ASP A 144 9.20 2.56 12.47
CA ASP A 144 8.99 1.97 13.80
C ASP A 144 8.14 0.70 13.75
N ALA A 145 7.21 0.65 12.79
CA ALA A 145 6.36 -0.52 12.55
C ALA A 145 6.08 -0.69 11.04
N VAL A 146 5.80 -1.92 10.62
CA VAL A 146 5.51 -2.26 9.23
C VAL A 146 4.20 -3.05 9.14
N ALA A 147 3.22 -2.51 8.43
CA ALA A 147 1.95 -3.18 8.19
C ALA A 147 1.91 -3.77 6.78
N PHE A 148 1.46 -5.01 6.66
CA PHE A 148 1.25 -5.70 5.38
C PHE A 148 -0.25 -5.90 5.14
N ASN A 149 -0.69 -5.75 3.90
CA ASN A 149 -2.10 -5.90 3.55
C ASN A 149 -2.65 -7.34 3.71
N SER A 150 -1.80 -8.34 3.85
CA SER A 150 -2.21 -9.74 4.04
C SER A 150 -1.11 -10.59 4.68
N ALA A 151 -1.48 -11.72 5.27
CA ALA A 151 -0.54 -12.71 5.77
C ALA A 151 0.34 -13.27 4.64
N PHE A 152 -0.24 -13.54 3.47
CA PHE A 152 0.50 -13.99 2.29
C PHE A 152 1.60 -12.99 1.91
N HIS A 153 1.28 -11.70 1.87
CA HIS A 153 2.25 -10.65 1.55
C HIS A 153 3.39 -10.62 2.58
N LEU A 154 3.06 -10.62 3.87
CA LEU A 154 4.04 -10.62 4.95
C LEU A 154 4.96 -11.84 4.87
N GLU A 155 4.40 -13.04 4.77
CA GLU A 155 5.20 -14.27 4.74
C GLU A 155 6.07 -14.36 3.50
N SER A 156 5.52 -14.05 2.31
CA SER A 156 6.27 -14.08 1.06
C SER A 156 7.39 -13.04 1.02
N TRP A 157 7.18 -11.86 1.60
CA TRP A 157 8.25 -10.86 1.72
C TRP A 157 9.44 -11.39 2.53
N PHE A 158 9.17 -11.87 3.76
CA PHE A 158 10.24 -12.34 4.64
C PHE A 158 10.87 -13.67 4.21
N ALA A 159 10.19 -14.47 3.39
CA ALA A 159 10.78 -15.63 2.74
C ALA A 159 11.80 -15.24 1.66
N GLU A 160 11.55 -14.15 0.91
CA GLU A 160 12.39 -13.71 -0.20
C GLU A 160 13.44 -12.66 0.20
N ALA A 161 13.21 -11.87 1.27
CA ALA A 161 14.16 -10.85 1.70
C ALA A 161 15.59 -11.36 1.93
N PRO A 162 15.84 -12.55 2.54
CA PRO A 162 17.18 -13.09 2.64
C PRO A 162 17.85 -13.38 1.29
N ARG A 163 17.07 -13.72 0.24
CA ARG A 163 17.62 -13.92 -1.10
C ARG A 163 18.09 -12.61 -1.72
N LEU A 164 17.29 -11.54 -1.57
CA LEU A 164 17.69 -10.20 -1.98
C LEU A 164 19.02 -9.80 -1.30
N LEU A 165 19.08 -9.92 0.02
CA LEU A 165 20.20 -9.43 0.82
C LEU A 165 21.49 -10.21 0.54
N LYS A 166 21.41 -11.52 0.24
CA LYS A 166 22.57 -12.35 -0.14
C LYS A 166 23.23 -11.97 -1.47
N HIS A 167 22.63 -11.08 -2.27
CA HIS A 167 23.30 -10.54 -3.47
C HIS A 167 24.45 -9.61 -3.12
N PHE A 168 24.51 -9.09 -1.90
CA PHE A 168 25.54 -8.18 -1.44
C PHE A 168 26.65 -8.96 -0.73
N PRO A 169 27.93 -8.69 -1.03
CA PRO A 169 29.06 -9.53 -0.58
C PRO A 169 29.34 -9.39 0.92
N ASP A 170 29.07 -8.21 1.50
CA ASP A 170 29.29 -7.89 2.90
C ASP A 170 28.22 -6.94 3.44
N TYR A 171 28.17 -6.70 4.75
CA TYR A 171 27.21 -5.80 5.41
C TYR A 171 25.78 -5.94 4.87
N ASN A 172 25.38 -7.16 4.59
CA ASN A 172 24.20 -7.50 3.80
C ASN A 172 22.87 -7.47 4.60
N HIS A 173 22.88 -6.96 5.82
CA HIS A 173 21.71 -6.76 6.68
C HIS A 173 20.90 -8.02 7.03
N LEU A 174 21.42 -9.22 6.78
CA LEU A 174 20.70 -10.48 7.11
C LEU A 174 20.33 -10.58 8.59
N ALA A 175 21.18 -10.05 9.46
CA ALA A 175 20.92 -10.02 10.90
C ALA A 175 19.70 -9.15 11.28
N ASP A 176 19.34 -8.15 10.45
CA ASP A 176 18.25 -7.23 10.72
C ASP A 176 16.87 -7.81 10.35
N VAL A 177 16.83 -8.87 9.52
CA VAL A 177 15.57 -9.45 9.02
C VAL A 177 14.64 -9.85 10.16
N ALA A 178 15.17 -10.52 11.19
CA ALA A 178 14.37 -10.92 12.35
C ALA A 178 13.88 -9.73 13.18
N ALA A 179 14.67 -8.66 13.27
CA ALA A 179 14.28 -7.44 14.00
C ALA A 179 13.13 -6.71 13.28
N VAL A 180 13.22 -6.57 11.96
CA VAL A 180 12.15 -5.98 11.14
C VAL A 180 10.89 -6.84 11.22
N ARG A 181 11.01 -8.18 11.14
CA ARG A 181 9.85 -9.06 11.24
C ARG A 181 9.12 -8.95 12.57
N ARG A 182 9.81 -8.76 13.69
CA ARG A 182 9.15 -8.61 15.02
C ARG A 182 8.25 -7.38 15.12
N ARG A 183 8.49 -6.33 14.33
CA ARG A 183 7.65 -5.13 14.29
C ARG A 183 6.73 -5.07 13.07
N ALA A 184 6.66 -6.17 12.31
CA ALA A 184 5.76 -6.33 11.18
C ALA A 184 4.48 -7.06 11.60
N PHE A 185 3.34 -6.62 11.08
CA PHE A 185 2.04 -7.19 11.34
C PHE A 185 1.12 -7.12 10.12
N VAL A 186 0.02 -7.86 10.16
CA VAL A 186 -0.99 -7.83 9.11
C VAL A 186 -2.07 -6.80 9.44
N LEU A 187 -2.32 -5.91 8.50
CA LEU A 187 -3.42 -4.94 8.53
C LEU A 187 -4.09 -4.97 7.16
N PRO A 188 -5.19 -5.72 6.97
CA PRO A 188 -5.87 -5.82 5.69
C PRO A 188 -6.30 -4.45 5.16
N ALA A 189 -6.23 -4.26 3.83
CA ALA A 189 -6.77 -3.08 3.20
C ALA A 189 -8.29 -3.05 3.38
N ALA A 190 -8.79 -2.04 4.11
CA ALA A 190 -10.21 -1.85 4.25
C ALA A 190 -10.81 -1.32 2.94
N ILE A 191 -12.00 -1.79 2.62
CA ILE A 191 -12.81 -1.34 1.48
C ILE A 191 -14.19 -0.93 1.96
N ASP A 192 -14.76 0.11 1.35
CA ASP A 192 -16.15 0.46 1.55
C ASP A 192 -17.03 -0.56 0.80
N THR A 193 -17.80 -1.35 1.52
CA THR A 193 -18.78 -2.26 0.91
C THR A 193 -20.13 -1.58 0.81
N PRO A 194 -20.87 -1.71 -0.31
CA PRO A 194 -22.26 -1.26 -0.37
C PRO A 194 -23.07 -1.89 0.75
N SER A 195 -23.95 -1.09 1.36
CA SER A 195 -24.90 -1.64 2.35
C SER A 195 -25.73 -2.76 1.71
N PRO A 196 -25.99 -3.88 2.41
CA PRO A 196 -26.88 -4.92 1.91
C PRO A 196 -28.27 -4.38 1.48
N ALA A 197 -28.73 -3.28 2.10
CA ALA A 197 -29.97 -2.63 1.71
C ALA A 197 -29.91 -1.88 0.36
N SER A 198 -28.70 -1.56 -0.13
CA SER A 198 -28.50 -0.92 -1.45
C SER A 198 -28.15 -1.93 -2.53
N SER A 199 -27.80 -3.16 -2.18
CA SER A 199 -27.72 -4.24 -3.16
C SER A 199 -29.16 -4.60 -3.52
N ARG A 200 -29.62 -4.20 -4.72
CA ARG A 200 -30.76 -4.87 -5.32
C ARG A 200 -30.50 -6.37 -5.16
N ALA A 201 -31.40 -7.08 -4.48
CA ALA A 201 -31.35 -8.53 -4.47
C ALA A 201 -31.24 -8.94 -5.94
N ILE A 202 -30.04 -9.34 -6.34
CA ILE A 202 -29.87 -10.07 -7.59
C ILE A 202 -30.68 -11.31 -7.30
N GLY A 203 -31.92 -11.37 -7.87
CA GLY A 203 -32.77 -12.54 -7.74
C GLY A 203 -31.88 -13.75 -8.02
N ALA A 204 -32.02 -14.79 -7.21
CA ALA A 204 -31.26 -16.01 -7.45
C ALA A 204 -31.37 -16.30 -8.95
N PRO A 205 -30.24 -16.43 -9.68
CA PRO A 205 -30.31 -16.66 -11.11
C PRO A 205 -31.18 -17.90 -11.30
N ASP A 206 -32.21 -17.75 -12.13
CA ASP A 206 -33.02 -18.90 -12.55
C ASP A 206 -32.03 -19.88 -13.20
N ALA A 207 -31.64 -20.89 -12.44
CA ALA A 207 -30.50 -21.75 -12.75
C ALA A 207 -30.72 -22.59 -14.03
N THR A 208 -31.87 -22.41 -14.69
CA THR A 208 -32.32 -23.30 -15.75
C THR A 208 -32.35 -22.72 -17.15
N SER A 209 -32.19 -21.38 -17.34
CA SER A 209 -32.45 -20.83 -18.69
C SER A 209 -31.36 -19.87 -19.24
N THR A 210 -30.43 -19.38 -18.45
CA THR A 210 -29.46 -18.40 -18.94
C THR A 210 -28.03 -18.85 -18.67
N PRO A 211 -27.14 -18.96 -19.68
CA PRO A 211 -25.75 -19.31 -19.49
C PRO A 211 -25.04 -18.39 -18.49
N PRO A 212 -24.10 -18.88 -17.69
CA PRO A 212 -23.35 -18.08 -16.73
C PRO A 212 -22.60 -16.94 -17.42
N LEU A 213 -22.58 -15.76 -16.77
CA LEU A 213 -21.81 -14.62 -17.22
C LEU A 213 -20.39 -14.73 -16.64
N ILE A 214 -19.39 -14.75 -17.52
CA ILE A 214 -17.97 -14.67 -17.16
C ILE A 214 -17.53 -13.21 -17.30
N LEU A 215 -17.10 -12.59 -16.21
CA LEU A 215 -16.68 -11.20 -16.20
C LEU A 215 -15.15 -11.11 -16.11
N TRP A 216 -14.53 -10.41 -17.08
CA TRP A 216 -13.16 -9.97 -16.99
C TRP A 216 -13.11 -8.53 -16.42
N ASN A 217 -12.85 -8.39 -15.12
CA ASN A 217 -12.73 -7.10 -14.44
C ASN A 217 -11.26 -6.80 -14.07
N GLN A 218 -10.37 -6.86 -15.06
CA GLN A 218 -8.94 -6.64 -14.89
C GLN A 218 -8.37 -5.81 -16.05
N ARG A 219 -7.22 -5.14 -15.80
CA ARG A 219 -6.45 -4.52 -16.88
C ARG A 219 -5.86 -5.58 -17.80
N TRP A 220 -5.64 -5.22 -19.06
CA TRP A 220 -5.02 -6.11 -20.06
C TRP A 220 -3.50 -6.11 -19.92
N GLU A 221 -3.00 -6.52 -18.77
CA GLU A 221 -1.57 -6.54 -18.47
C GLU A 221 -1.08 -7.98 -18.29
N TYR A 222 0.23 -8.18 -18.56
CA TYR A 222 0.87 -9.51 -18.56
C TYR A 222 0.67 -10.27 -17.24
N ASP A 223 0.66 -9.58 -16.11
CA ASP A 223 0.50 -10.17 -14.77
C ASP A 223 -0.91 -10.68 -14.52
N LYS A 224 -1.91 -10.22 -15.29
CA LYS A 224 -3.31 -10.70 -15.23
C LYS A 224 -3.56 -11.89 -16.14
N ARG A 225 -2.60 -12.19 -17.04
CA ARG A 225 -2.63 -13.35 -17.91
C ARG A 225 -3.87 -13.41 -18.83
N PRO A 226 -4.18 -12.33 -19.58
CA PRO A 226 -5.28 -12.34 -20.55
C PRO A 226 -5.14 -13.46 -21.58
N ASP A 227 -3.92 -13.83 -21.94
CA ASP A 227 -3.60 -14.97 -22.81
C ASP A 227 -4.24 -16.29 -22.30
N ARG A 228 -4.12 -16.56 -20.99
CA ARG A 228 -4.72 -17.76 -20.38
C ARG A 228 -6.24 -17.66 -20.28
N PHE A 229 -6.75 -16.47 -20.06
CA PHE A 229 -8.18 -16.24 -19.99
C PHE A 229 -8.84 -16.55 -21.34
N PHE A 230 -8.35 -16.01 -22.44
CA PHE A 230 -8.87 -16.31 -23.77
C PHE A 230 -8.71 -17.78 -24.15
N ALA A 231 -7.55 -18.39 -23.88
CA ALA A 231 -7.37 -19.82 -24.10
C ALA A 231 -8.34 -20.69 -23.29
N LEU A 232 -8.83 -20.22 -22.13
CA LEU A 232 -9.89 -20.91 -21.40
C LEU A 232 -11.25 -20.77 -22.11
N LEU A 233 -11.59 -19.57 -22.59
CA LEU A 233 -12.83 -19.33 -23.33
C LEU A 233 -12.90 -20.19 -24.60
N ASP A 234 -11.79 -20.23 -25.38
CA ASP A 234 -11.68 -21.07 -26.56
C ASP A 234 -11.95 -22.56 -26.24
N ARG A 235 -11.44 -23.06 -25.13
CA ARG A 235 -11.69 -24.44 -24.69
C ARG A 235 -13.13 -24.67 -24.27
N LEU A 236 -13.76 -23.71 -23.60
CA LEU A 236 -15.17 -23.80 -23.21
C LEU A 236 -16.07 -23.82 -24.46
N ASP A 237 -15.78 -22.96 -25.44
CA ASP A 237 -16.50 -22.91 -26.71
C ASP A 237 -16.34 -24.22 -27.51
N ALA A 238 -15.12 -24.73 -27.64
CA ALA A 238 -14.84 -26.00 -28.30
C ALA A 238 -15.51 -27.22 -27.61
N ALA A 239 -15.73 -27.13 -26.30
CA ALA A 239 -16.44 -28.14 -25.51
C ALA A 239 -17.98 -28.00 -25.61
N GLY A 240 -18.49 -26.98 -26.31
CA GLY A 240 -19.93 -26.69 -26.36
C GLY A 240 -20.52 -26.24 -25.04
N THR A 241 -19.69 -25.73 -24.11
CA THR A 241 -20.15 -25.25 -22.81
C THR A 241 -20.70 -23.83 -22.95
N PRO A 242 -22.02 -23.60 -22.74
CA PRO A 242 -22.60 -22.30 -22.97
C PRO A 242 -22.17 -21.28 -21.90
N PHE A 243 -21.74 -20.10 -22.29
CA PHE A 243 -21.44 -18.95 -21.43
C PHE A 243 -21.76 -17.63 -22.13
N ARG A 244 -21.76 -16.54 -21.36
CA ARG A 244 -21.78 -15.14 -21.83
C ARG A 244 -20.52 -14.45 -21.33
N LEU A 245 -20.03 -13.45 -22.09
CA LEU A 245 -18.85 -12.67 -21.76
C LEU A 245 -19.23 -11.18 -21.58
#